data_b358d85d40de8b1b6ea7a69b1175c5e2
#
_entry.id   b358d85d40de8b1b6ea7a69b1175c5e2
#
_cell.length_a   1.000
_cell.length_b   1.000
_cell.length_c   1.000
_cell.angle_alpha   90.00
_cell.angle_beta   90.00
_cell.angle_gamma   90.00
#
_symmetry.space_group_name_H-M   'P 1'
#
loop_
_entity.id
_entity.type
_entity.pdbx_description
1 polymer ?
#
loop_
_entity_poly.entity_id
_entity_poly.type
_entity_poly.pdbx_seq_one_letter_code
_entity_poly.pdbx_strand_id
1 'polypeptide(L)'
;KITRYYGGIYFSYTRAIQIDCILNAIEHVESEFKDICLAALLSSVSDIVNTVGKQFAQPLKMRDSQGSIKKGLMKKIKKDRSIDIFTIYHKWLEHYLMIQPGKETSVVRQDYYETLKSLPADIKIVYADPPYTRDHYSRYYHVLETIALQDMPALSTTNIRGEKHISRGIYRAERHQSPFCIRSKAPAEFETMFKTISMTNR
;
A
#
# COMPACT_ATOMS: atom_id res chain seq x y z
N LYS A 1 10.46 10.21 -7.89
CA LYS A 1 9.07 10.30 -7.38
C LYS A 1 9.06 10.02 -5.86
N ILE A 2 9.54 8.88 -5.42
CA ILE A 2 9.54 8.45 -4.02
C ILE A 2 10.43 9.35 -3.15
N THR A 3 11.56 9.77 -3.67
CA THR A 3 12.46 10.72 -3.00
C THR A 3 11.74 12.04 -2.68
N ARG A 4 10.95 12.56 -3.61
CA ARG A 4 10.24 13.83 -3.45
C ARG A 4 9.13 13.76 -2.40
N TYR A 5 8.33 12.68 -2.41
CA TYR A 5 7.14 12.58 -1.56
C TYR A 5 7.45 11.96 -0.20
N TYR A 6 8.28 10.93 -0.16
CA TYR A 6 8.41 10.03 0.98
C TYR A 6 9.82 9.97 1.57
N GLY A 7 10.82 10.61 0.91
CA GLY A 7 12.17 10.74 1.43
C GLY A 7 12.20 11.53 2.74
N GLY A 8 12.95 11.04 3.72
CA GLY A 8 13.02 11.62 5.06
C GLY A 8 11.85 11.29 6.00
N ILE A 9 10.75 10.76 5.48
CA ILE A 9 9.52 10.44 6.23
C ILE A 9 9.37 8.93 6.41
N TYR A 10 9.10 8.20 5.33
CA TYR A 10 8.97 6.75 5.33
C TYR A 10 10.30 6.03 5.07
N PHE A 11 11.19 6.67 4.33
CA PHE A 11 12.51 6.17 3.96
C PHE A 11 13.58 7.21 4.23
N SER A 12 14.85 6.80 4.38
CA SER A 12 15.96 7.74 4.25
C SER A 12 16.00 8.27 2.81
N TYR A 13 16.60 9.44 2.58
CA TYR A 13 16.76 9.96 1.22
C TYR A 13 17.53 9.01 0.32
N THR A 14 18.62 8.43 0.81
CA THR A 14 19.38 7.41 0.06
C THR A 14 18.48 6.24 -0.36
N ARG A 15 17.66 5.74 0.55
CA ARG A 15 16.75 4.62 0.28
C ARG A 15 15.66 4.99 -0.71
N ALA A 16 15.11 6.19 -0.59
CA ALA A 16 14.11 6.70 -1.54
C ALA A 16 14.70 6.88 -2.96
N ILE A 17 15.95 7.32 -3.06
CA ILE A 17 16.67 7.39 -4.35
C ILE A 17 16.86 5.98 -4.93
N GLN A 18 17.27 5.00 -4.12
CA GLN A 18 17.42 3.61 -4.57
C GLN A 18 16.10 3.02 -5.07
N ILE A 19 14.98 3.31 -4.41
CA ILE A 19 13.63 2.93 -4.88
C ILE A 19 13.33 3.58 -6.24
N ASP A 20 13.61 4.87 -6.39
CA ASP A 20 13.43 5.57 -7.67
C ASP A 20 14.32 4.99 -8.78
N CYS A 21 15.56 4.56 -8.45
CA CYS A 21 16.43 3.88 -9.41
C CYS A 21 15.88 2.52 -9.85
N ILE A 22 15.38 1.71 -8.92
CA ILE A 22 14.76 0.42 -9.27
C ILE A 22 13.52 0.64 -10.14
N LEU A 23 12.65 1.61 -9.80
CA LEU A 23 11.48 1.96 -10.60
C LEU A 23 11.88 2.34 -12.03
N ASN A 24 12.90 3.19 -12.18
CA ASN A 24 13.39 3.56 -13.50
C ASN A 24 13.95 2.36 -14.27
N ALA A 25 14.66 1.44 -13.61
CA ALA A 25 15.14 0.21 -14.25
C ALA A 25 13.99 -0.68 -14.73
N ILE A 26 12.90 -0.80 -13.94
CA ILE A 26 11.71 -1.58 -14.31
C ILE A 26 11.05 -1.05 -15.60
N GLU A 27 11.11 0.26 -15.85
CA GLU A 27 10.57 0.84 -17.09
C GLU A 27 11.23 0.26 -18.36
N HIS A 28 12.50 -0.17 -18.26
CA HIS A 28 13.32 -0.71 -19.35
C HIS A 28 13.33 -2.24 -19.45
N VAL A 29 12.66 -2.93 -18.52
CA VAL A 29 12.49 -4.39 -18.56
C VAL A 29 11.45 -4.78 -19.62
N GLU A 30 11.57 -5.96 -20.21
CA GLU A 30 10.56 -6.52 -21.12
C GLU A 30 9.19 -6.60 -20.44
N SER A 31 8.13 -6.36 -21.23
CA SER A 31 6.76 -6.18 -20.69
C SER A 31 6.28 -7.35 -19.85
N GLU A 32 6.65 -8.57 -20.21
CA GLU A 32 6.26 -9.79 -19.50
C GLU A 32 6.83 -9.91 -18.07
N PHE A 33 7.96 -9.24 -17.79
CA PHE A 33 8.59 -9.26 -16.47
C PHE A 33 8.27 -8.04 -15.61
N LYS A 34 7.66 -7.00 -16.17
CA LYS A 34 7.42 -5.74 -15.44
C LYS A 34 6.59 -5.92 -14.18
N ASP A 35 5.53 -6.70 -14.24
CA ASP A 35 4.63 -6.91 -13.11
C ASP A 35 5.33 -7.70 -12.00
N ILE A 36 6.15 -8.70 -12.33
CA ILE A 36 6.93 -9.46 -11.37
C ILE A 36 7.97 -8.56 -10.69
N CYS A 37 8.69 -7.74 -11.46
CA CYS A 37 9.65 -6.79 -10.95
C CYS A 37 8.98 -5.75 -10.03
N LEU A 38 7.82 -5.25 -10.42
CA LEU A 38 7.05 -4.30 -9.63
C LEU A 38 6.55 -4.94 -8.33
N ALA A 39 6.02 -6.17 -8.39
CA ALA A 39 5.59 -6.92 -7.20
C ALA A 39 6.74 -7.13 -6.21
N ALA A 40 7.92 -7.49 -6.70
CA ALA A 40 9.14 -7.63 -5.89
C ALA A 40 9.53 -6.31 -5.22
N LEU A 41 9.40 -5.18 -5.93
CA LEU A 41 9.66 -3.86 -5.37
C LEU A 41 8.64 -3.49 -4.29
N LEU A 42 7.34 -3.70 -4.51
CA LEU A 42 6.29 -3.41 -3.53
C LEU A 42 6.50 -4.19 -2.22
N SER A 43 6.87 -5.47 -2.33
CA SER A 43 7.20 -6.32 -1.17
C SER A 43 8.46 -5.83 -0.45
N SER A 44 9.51 -5.50 -1.20
CA SER A 44 10.76 -4.96 -0.64
C SER A 44 10.56 -3.65 0.10
N VAL A 45 9.77 -2.75 -0.46
CA VAL A 45 9.43 -1.45 0.15
C VAL A 45 8.66 -1.64 1.46
N SER A 46 7.77 -2.62 1.50
CA SER A 46 7.03 -2.98 2.72
C SER A 46 7.95 -3.50 3.84
N ASP A 47 9.00 -4.25 3.48
CA ASP A 47 9.96 -4.77 4.45
C ASP A 47 10.87 -3.71 5.06
N ILE A 48 11.23 -2.67 4.30
CA ILE A 48 12.22 -1.66 4.71
C ILE A 48 11.61 -0.38 5.28
N VAL A 49 10.28 -0.22 5.22
CA VAL A 49 9.62 1.02 5.65
C VAL A 49 9.82 1.33 7.13
N ASN A 50 10.08 2.60 7.44
CA ASN A 50 10.24 3.12 8.79
C ASN A 50 8.88 3.58 9.36
N THR A 51 8.08 2.66 9.83
CA THR A 51 6.77 2.95 10.41
C THR A 51 6.47 2.12 11.65
N VAL A 52 5.36 2.42 12.29
CA VAL A 52 4.80 1.55 13.32
C VAL A 52 4.11 0.36 12.63
N GLY A 53 4.57 -0.86 12.90
CA GLY A 53 3.94 -2.07 12.37
C GLY A 53 4.16 -2.36 10.88
N LYS A 54 5.21 -1.75 10.27
CA LYS A 54 5.53 -1.97 8.85
C LYS A 54 4.41 -1.61 7.87
N GLN A 55 3.63 -0.59 8.22
CA GLN A 55 2.51 -0.07 7.42
C GLN A 55 2.76 1.40 7.10
N PHE A 56 2.10 1.90 6.03
CA PHE A 56 2.28 3.30 5.62
C PHE A 56 1.28 4.28 6.26
N ALA A 57 0.42 3.82 7.16
CA ALA A 57 -0.61 4.66 7.77
C ALA A 57 -0.05 5.77 8.66
N GLN A 58 1.05 5.51 9.36
CA GLN A 58 1.65 6.48 10.28
C GLN A 58 3.17 6.44 10.24
N PRO A 59 3.84 7.51 9.77
CA PRO A 59 5.27 7.63 9.87
C PRO A 59 5.72 7.74 11.33
N LEU A 60 6.92 7.27 11.63
CA LEU A 60 7.49 7.34 12.98
C LEU A 60 7.59 8.79 13.46
N LYS A 61 7.14 9.04 14.69
CA LYS A 61 7.26 10.33 15.34
C LYS A 61 8.59 10.38 16.11
N MET A 62 9.63 10.88 15.44
CA MET A 62 11.00 10.93 15.96
C MET A 62 11.17 11.81 17.20
N ARG A 63 10.39 12.87 17.29
CA ARG A 63 10.45 13.83 18.39
C ARG A 63 9.23 13.70 19.30
N ASP A 64 9.42 13.99 20.56
CA ASP A 64 8.35 14.13 21.55
C ASP A 64 7.64 15.50 21.42
N SER A 65 6.75 15.80 22.36
CA SER A 65 6.03 17.09 22.42
C SER A 65 6.93 18.27 22.72
N GLN A 66 8.10 18.02 23.31
CA GLN A 66 9.10 19.04 23.66
C GLN A 66 10.16 19.21 22.57
N GLY A 67 10.04 18.50 21.45
CA GLY A 67 10.99 18.55 20.35
C GLY A 67 12.23 17.67 20.51
N SER A 68 12.39 16.98 21.64
CA SER A 68 13.53 16.11 21.92
C SER A 68 13.44 14.78 21.16
N ILE A 69 14.59 14.25 20.73
CA ILE A 69 14.66 12.99 20.00
C ILE A 69 14.38 11.81 20.93
N LYS A 70 13.46 10.95 20.55
CA LYS A 70 13.14 9.71 21.27
C LYS A 70 14.26 8.68 21.11
N LYS A 71 15.15 8.59 22.09
CA LYS A 71 16.34 7.69 22.06
C LYS A 71 16.00 6.24 21.71
N GLY A 72 14.90 5.68 22.21
CA GLY A 72 14.48 4.30 21.94
C GLY A 72 14.16 4.04 20.45
N LEU A 73 13.72 5.06 19.70
CA LEU A 73 13.44 4.93 18.27
C LEU A 73 14.71 4.97 17.41
N MET A 74 15.78 5.57 17.88
CA MET A 74 17.03 5.70 17.13
C MET A 74 17.64 4.33 16.77
N LYS A 75 17.63 3.38 17.73
CA LYS A 75 18.16 2.03 17.49
C LYS A 75 17.36 1.31 16.41
N LYS A 76 16.03 1.40 16.48
CA LYS A 76 15.12 0.82 15.47
C LYS A 76 15.37 1.43 14.09
N ILE A 77 15.43 2.75 14.00
CA ILE A 77 15.63 3.46 12.73
C ILE A 77 16.99 3.16 12.12
N LYS A 78 18.06 3.12 12.94
CA LYS A 78 19.38 2.70 12.45
C LYS A 78 19.34 1.30 11.88
N LYS A 79 18.70 0.33 12.58
CA LYS A 79 18.51 -1.03 12.10
C LYS A 79 17.73 -1.06 10.78
N ASP A 80 16.57 -0.41 10.72
CA ASP A 80 15.76 -0.39 9.50
C ASP A 80 16.48 0.28 8.32
N ARG A 81 17.30 1.31 8.60
CA ARG A 81 18.11 2.00 7.57
C ARG A 81 19.37 1.26 7.15
N SER A 82 19.84 0.27 7.91
CA SER A 82 20.97 -0.57 7.51
C SER A 82 20.59 -1.71 6.56
N ILE A 83 19.30 -2.03 6.42
CA ILE A 83 18.82 -3.07 5.50
C ILE A 83 19.09 -2.64 4.06
N ASP A 84 19.82 -3.43 3.29
CA ASP A 84 20.06 -3.16 1.89
C ASP A 84 18.85 -3.51 1.03
N ILE A 85 18.31 -2.52 0.30
CA ILE A 85 17.11 -2.73 -0.53
C ILE A 85 17.39 -3.66 -1.72
N PHE A 86 18.59 -3.61 -2.30
CA PHE A 86 18.88 -4.44 -3.46
C PHE A 86 18.93 -5.92 -3.09
N THR A 87 19.49 -6.26 -1.92
CA THR A 87 19.45 -7.62 -1.37
C THR A 87 18.02 -8.10 -1.13
N ILE A 88 17.16 -7.25 -0.53
CA ILE A 88 15.75 -7.61 -0.28
C ILE A 88 15.00 -7.74 -1.61
N TYR A 89 15.23 -6.82 -2.54
CA TYR A 89 14.60 -6.84 -3.86
C TYR A 89 14.96 -8.11 -4.65
N HIS A 90 16.24 -8.48 -4.66
CA HIS A 90 16.67 -9.71 -5.31
C HIS A 90 15.99 -10.94 -4.72
N LYS A 91 15.94 -11.04 -3.39
CA LYS A 91 15.24 -12.13 -2.69
C LYS A 91 13.76 -12.22 -3.09
N TRP A 92 13.03 -11.10 -3.14
CA TRP A 92 11.64 -11.11 -3.55
C TRP A 92 11.47 -11.42 -5.03
N LEU A 93 12.36 -10.92 -5.87
CA LEU A 93 12.35 -11.22 -7.31
C LEU A 93 12.54 -12.71 -7.57
N GLU A 94 13.55 -13.33 -6.95
CA GLU A 94 13.76 -14.78 -7.03
C GLU A 94 12.53 -15.56 -6.55
N HIS A 95 11.95 -15.14 -5.41
CA HIS A 95 10.75 -15.77 -4.88
C HIS A 95 9.59 -15.75 -5.88
N TYR A 96 9.30 -14.61 -6.49
CA TYR A 96 8.20 -14.48 -7.46
C TYR A 96 8.47 -15.21 -8.77
N LEU A 97 9.72 -15.24 -9.24
CA LEU A 97 10.10 -16.00 -10.44
C LEU A 97 9.98 -17.52 -10.25
N MET A 98 10.09 -18.01 -9.00
CA MET A 98 9.90 -19.43 -8.70
C MET A 98 8.43 -19.86 -8.56
N ILE A 99 7.51 -18.92 -8.47
CA ILE A 99 6.09 -19.24 -8.36
C ILE A 99 5.60 -19.80 -9.69
N GLN A 100 5.26 -21.08 -9.69
CA GLN A 100 4.62 -21.71 -10.84
C GLN A 100 3.12 -21.38 -10.85
N PRO A 101 2.57 -20.84 -11.93
CA PRO A 101 1.13 -20.65 -12.05
C PRO A 101 0.44 -22.02 -12.05
N GLY A 102 -0.26 -22.33 -10.96
CA GLY A 102 -0.90 -23.65 -10.81
C GLY A 102 -2.20 -23.79 -11.59
N LYS A 103 -2.92 -22.70 -11.82
CA LYS A 103 -4.21 -22.66 -12.55
C LYS A 103 -4.34 -21.30 -13.21
N GLU A 104 -5.17 -21.25 -14.23
CA GLU A 104 -5.58 -19.99 -14.84
C GLU A 104 -6.18 -19.06 -13.76
N THR A 105 -5.63 -17.86 -13.68
CA THR A 105 -6.02 -16.87 -12.68
C THR A 105 -6.36 -15.56 -13.36
N SER A 106 -7.51 -15.00 -13.04
CA SER A 106 -7.94 -13.69 -13.52
C SER A 106 -7.94 -12.68 -12.37
N VAL A 107 -7.40 -11.51 -12.61
CA VAL A 107 -7.38 -10.40 -11.66
C VAL A 107 -8.16 -9.22 -12.25
N VAL A 108 -9.12 -8.71 -11.49
CA VAL A 108 -9.91 -7.54 -11.90
C VAL A 108 -9.79 -6.41 -10.85
N ARG A 109 -9.72 -5.17 -11.34
CA ARG A 109 -9.76 -3.97 -10.50
C ARG A 109 -11.08 -3.26 -10.71
N GLN A 110 -12.08 -3.61 -9.91
CA GLN A 110 -13.39 -2.97 -9.95
C GLN A 110 -14.07 -3.02 -8.58
N ASP A 111 -15.23 -2.39 -8.48
CA ASP A 111 -16.06 -2.46 -7.28
C ASP A 111 -16.49 -3.90 -7.01
N TYR A 112 -16.49 -4.32 -5.73
CA TYR A 112 -16.81 -5.69 -5.34
C TYR A 112 -18.22 -6.11 -5.77
N TYR A 113 -19.16 -5.18 -5.71
CA TYR A 113 -20.56 -5.46 -6.06
C TYR A 113 -20.71 -5.79 -7.55
N GLU A 114 -20.02 -5.04 -8.42
CA GLU A 114 -20.00 -5.33 -9.85
C GLU A 114 -19.21 -6.63 -10.16
N THR A 115 -18.15 -6.89 -9.41
CA THR A 115 -17.43 -8.17 -9.50
C THR A 115 -18.33 -9.35 -9.15
N LEU A 116 -19.05 -9.26 -8.03
CA LEU A 116 -19.96 -10.34 -7.60
C LEU A 116 -21.07 -10.62 -8.61
N LYS A 117 -21.61 -9.59 -9.25
CA LYS A 117 -22.65 -9.76 -10.30
C LYS A 117 -22.13 -10.42 -11.57
N SER A 118 -20.86 -10.23 -11.89
CA SER A 118 -20.22 -10.77 -13.10
C SER A 118 -19.51 -12.10 -12.87
N LEU A 119 -19.60 -12.69 -11.68
CA LEU A 119 -18.98 -13.98 -11.40
C LEU A 119 -19.54 -15.09 -12.30
N PRO A 120 -18.67 -15.98 -12.83
CA PRO A 120 -19.10 -17.18 -13.51
C PRO A 120 -19.98 -18.07 -12.61
N ALA A 121 -20.98 -18.74 -13.21
CA ALA A 121 -21.94 -19.55 -12.46
C ALA A 121 -21.33 -20.81 -11.81
N ASP A 122 -20.14 -21.21 -12.22
CA ASP A 122 -19.40 -22.36 -11.67
C ASP A 122 -18.56 -22.03 -10.45
N ILE A 123 -18.51 -20.77 -10.03
CA ILE A 123 -17.83 -20.35 -8.79
C ILE A 123 -18.57 -20.92 -7.58
N LYS A 124 -17.89 -21.77 -6.82
CA LYS A 124 -18.45 -22.44 -5.64
C LYS A 124 -18.06 -21.80 -4.31
N ILE A 125 -16.99 -21.02 -4.28
CA ILE A 125 -16.46 -20.43 -3.06
C ILE A 125 -16.12 -18.96 -3.33
N VAL A 126 -16.61 -18.09 -2.47
CA VAL A 126 -16.25 -16.68 -2.44
C VAL A 126 -15.51 -16.40 -1.12
N TYR A 127 -14.24 -16.00 -1.20
CA TYR A 127 -13.49 -15.50 -0.06
C TYR A 127 -13.57 -13.97 -0.04
N ALA A 128 -14.22 -13.41 0.97
CA ALA A 128 -14.40 -11.97 1.10
C ALA A 128 -13.53 -11.42 2.25
N ASP A 129 -12.62 -10.52 1.93
CA ASP A 129 -11.75 -9.84 2.89
C ASP A 129 -11.88 -8.31 2.76
N PRO A 130 -13.04 -7.74 3.11
CA PRO A 130 -13.26 -6.30 3.03
C PRO A 130 -12.42 -5.58 4.08
N PRO A 131 -12.14 -4.27 3.89
CA PRO A 131 -11.41 -3.47 4.86
C PRO A 131 -12.12 -3.46 6.23
N TYR A 132 -11.36 -3.63 7.32
CA TYR A 132 -11.90 -3.56 8.68
C TYR A 132 -12.27 -2.14 9.09
N THR A 133 -13.24 -2.03 9.98
CA THR A 133 -13.68 -0.73 10.54
C THR A 133 -12.50 0.06 11.11
N ARG A 134 -12.40 1.35 10.74
CA ARG A 134 -11.35 2.33 11.04
C ARG A 134 -10.05 2.17 10.23
N ASP A 135 -9.83 1.04 9.58
CA ASP A 135 -8.62 0.83 8.80
C ASP A 135 -8.86 1.23 7.34
N HIS A 136 -8.63 2.51 7.06
CA HIS A 136 -8.75 3.03 5.71
C HIS A 136 -7.57 2.57 4.87
N TYR A 137 -7.73 1.59 4.02
CA TYR A 137 -6.72 1.07 3.11
C TYR A 137 -6.02 2.16 2.30
N SER A 138 -6.76 3.20 1.92
CA SER A 138 -6.19 4.38 1.28
C SER A 138 -5.13 5.13 2.11
N ARG A 139 -5.02 4.86 3.42
CA ARG A 139 -3.93 5.36 4.27
C ARG A 139 -2.80 4.34 4.42
N TYR A 140 -3.13 3.06 4.39
CA TYR A 140 -2.17 1.99 4.57
C TYR A 140 -1.36 1.72 3.32
N TYR A 141 -1.94 1.95 2.14
CA TYR A 141 -1.37 1.56 0.85
C TYR A 141 -0.98 2.73 -0.06
N HIS A 142 -1.17 4.00 0.36
CA HIS A 142 -0.94 5.17 -0.51
C HIS A 142 0.48 5.28 -1.08
N VAL A 143 1.51 4.83 -0.34
CA VAL A 143 2.88 4.80 -0.83
C VAL A 143 3.05 3.73 -1.90
N LEU A 144 2.54 2.52 -1.62
CA LEU A 144 2.57 1.41 -2.58
C LEU A 144 1.75 1.73 -3.83
N GLU A 145 0.61 2.39 -3.67
CA GLU A 145 -0.20 2.88 -4.80
C GLU A 145 0.56 3.89 -5.66
N THR A 146 1.27 4.83 -5.03
CA THR A 146 2.10 5.80 -5.76
C THR A 146 3.27 5.12 -6.50
N ILE A 147 3.83 4.05 -5.93
CA ILE A 147 4.85 3.23 -6.60
C ILE A 147 4.23 2.49 -7.79
N ALA A 148 3.08 1.83 -7.60
CA ALA A 148 2.43 1.05 -8.64
C ALA A 148 1.91 1.89 -9.80
N LEU A 149 1.31 3.05 -9.51
CA LEU A 149 0.80 3.98 -10.52
C LEU A 149 1.90 4.85 -11.14
N GLN A 150 3.04 4.96 -10.49
CA GLN A 150 4.16 5.80 -10.89
C GLN A 150 3.77 7.27 -11.17
N ASP A 151 2.69 7.73 -10.54
CA ASP A 151 2.12 9.05 -10.71
C ASP A 151 2.72 10.11 -9.75
N MET A 152 2.21 11.33 -9.83
CA MET A 152 2.55 12.45 -8.95
C MET A 152 1.27 12.99 -8.31
N PRO A 153 0.72 12.29 -7.30
CA PRO A 153 -0.58 12.61 -6.75
C PRO A 153 -0.59 13.96 -6.03
N ALA A 154 -1.74 14.65 -6.07
CA ALA A 154 -2.02 15.72 -5.15
C ALA A 154 -2.05 15.19 -3.70
N LEU A 155 -1.54 15.97 -2.75
CA LEU A 155 -1.44 15.57 -1.36
C LEU A 155 -2.59 16.13 -0.51
N SER A 156 -3.08 15.33 0.42
CA SER A 156 -4.09 15.76 1.36
C SER A 156 -3.53 16.79 2.34
N THR A 157 -4.37 17.77 2.68
CA THR A 157 -4.01 18.82 3.64
C THR A 157 -4.85 18.69 4.92
N THR A 158 -4.31 19.21 6.00
CA THR A 158 -5.01 19.41 7.29
C THR A 158 -4.99 20.88 7.64
N ASN A 159 -6.07 21.38 8.21
CA ASN A 159 -6.10 22.75 8.71
C ASN A 159 -5.56 22.77 10.17
N ILE A 160 -4.51 23.52 10.41
CA ILE A 160 -3.94 23.72 11.75
C ILE A 160 -3.95 25.23 12.01
N ARG A 161 -4.74 25.69 12.98
CA ARG A 161 -4.86 27.11 13.36
C ARG A 161 -5.18 28.04 12.19
N GLY A 162 -6.05 27.61 11.25
CA GLY A 162 -6.45 28.40 10.09
C GLY A 162 -5.55 28.24 8.86
N GLU A 163 -4.38 27.63 8.98
CA GLU A 163 -3.46 27.39 7.88
C GLU A 163 -3.55 25.97 7.33
N LYS A 164 -3.45 25.82 6.01
CA LYS A 164 -3.41 24.51 5.34
C LYS A 164 -1.99 23.96 5.35
N HIS A 165 -1.82 22.82 6.00
CA HIS A 165 -0.57 22.05 6.01
C HIS A 165 -0.76 20.71 5.32
N ILE A 166 0.28 20.20 4.65
CA ILE A 166 0.27 18.84 4.13
C ILE A 166 0.06 17.86 5.29
N SER A 167 -0.80 16.88 5.11
CA SER A 167 -1.05 15.86 6.12
C SER A 167 0.25 15.13 6.47
N ARG A 168 0.48 14.88 7.76
CA ARG A 168 1.72 14.27 8.26
C ARG A 168 2.08 12.94 7.58
N GLY A 169 1.09 12.17 7.16
CA GLY A 169 1.30 10.90 6.48
C GLY A 169 1.52 11.06 4.98
N ILE A 170 1.56 12.28 4.43
CA ILE A 170 1.72 12.54 2.99
C ILE A 170 0.72 11.73 2.17
N TYR A 171 -0.53 11.66 2.64
CA TYR A 171 -1.58 10.89 1.97
C TYR A 171 -1.98 11.55 0.65
N ARG A 172 -2.40 10.74 -0.31
CA ARG A 172 -3.03 11.20 -1.55
C ARG A 172 -4.30 12.00 -1.21
N ALA A 173 -4.58 13.07 -1.96
CA ALA A 173 -5.76 13.90 -1.75
C ALA A 173 -7.05 13.14 -2.08
N GLU A 174 -7.07 12.48 -3.23
CA GLU A 174 -8.18 11.62 -3.65
C GLU A 174 -8.02 10.24 -3.02
N ARG A 175 -8.85 9.99 -2.02
CA ARG A 175 -8.83 8.74 -1.26
C ARG A 175 -10.19 8.11 -1.25
N HIS A 176 -10.27 6.90 -1.74
CA HIS A 176 -11.46 6.09 -1.55
C HIS A 176 -11.62 5.72 -0.07
N GLN A 177 -12.84 5.90 0.46
CA GLN A 177 -13.22 5.42 1.78
C GLN A 177 -14.28 4.34 1.61
N SER A 178 -13.86 3.08 1.75
CA SER A 178 -14.80 1.96 1.68
C SER A 178 -15.89 2.09 2.76
N PRO A 179 -17.17 1.85 2.43
CA PRO A 179 -18.25 1.79 3.39
C PRO A 179 -18.00 0.80 4.54
N PHE A 180 -17.28 -0.28 4.29
CA PHE A 180 -16.87 -1.25 5.31
C PHE A 180 -16.02 -0.63 6.43
N CYS A 181 -15.27 0.43 6.14
CA CYS A 181 -14.48 1.17 7.14
C CYS A 181 -15.29 2.18 7.96
N ILE A 182 -16.55 2.40 7.64
CA ILE A 182 -17.42 3.39 8.29
C ILE A 182 -18.40 2.66 9.19
N ARG A 183 -18.22 2.79 10.52
CA ARG A 183 -19.01 2.05 11.53
C ARG A 183 -20.52 2.07 11.30
N SER A 184 -21.07 3.21 10.90
CA SER A 184 -22.51 3.37 10.64
C SER A 184 -22.98 2.75 9.32
N LYS A 185 -22.06 2.49 8.37
CA LYS A 185 -22.38 1.94 7.03
C LYS A 185 -22.03 0.47 6.91
N ALA A 186 -21.03 0.01 7.64
CA ALA A 186 -20.50 -1.34 7.52
C ALA A 186 -21.57 -2.45 7.65
N PRO A 187 -22.51 -2.43 8.62
CA PRO A 187 -23.52 -3.47 8.72
C PRO A 187 -24.37 -3.62 7.46
N ALA A 188 -24.86 -2.51 6.90
CA ALA A 188 -25.66 -2.52 5.68
C ALA A 188 -24.86 -2.98 4.46
N GLU A 189 -23.57 -2.63 4.41
CA GLU A 189 -22.68 -3.04 3.33
C GLU A 189 -22.40 -4.54 3.37
N PHE A 190 -22.15 -5.12 4.56
CA PHE A 190 -22.04 -6.57 4.73
C PHE A 190 -23.31 -7.30 4.33
N GLU A 191 -24.47 -6.79 4.73
CA GLU A 191 -25.76 -7.37 4.34
C GLU A 191 -25.94 -7.38 2.82
N THR A 192 -25.60 -6.27 2.15
CA THR A 192 -25.66 -6.16 0.69
C THR A 192 -24.71 -7.16 0.02
N MET A 193 -23.48 -7.27 0.52
CA MET A 193 -22.50 -8.21 0.00
C MET A 193 -22.97 -9.66 0.11
N PHE A 194 -23.46 -10.09 1.27
CA PHE A 194 -23.93 -11.46 1.49
C PHE A 194 -25.19 -11.78 0.66
N LYS A 195 -26.12 -10.82 0.54
CA LYS A 195 -27.29 -10.99 -0.34
C LYS A 195 -26.87 -11.18 -1.81
N THR A 196 -25.91 -10.39 -2.28
CA THR A 196 -25.40 -10.49 -3.63
C THR A 196 -24.75 -11.86 -3.88
N ILE A 197 -23.89 -12.32 -2.96
CA ILE A 197 -23.25 -13.64 -3.04
C ILE A 197 -24.32 -14.75 -3.09
N SER A 198 -25.36 -14.69 -2.26
CA SER A 198 -26.41 -15.72 -2.26
C SER A 198 -27.28 -15.72 -3.52
N MET A 199 -27.38 -14.60 -4.23
CA MET A 199 -28.12 -14.50 -5.50
C MET A 199 -27.30 -15.02 -6.70
N THR A 200 -25.97 -14.93 -6.66
CA THR A 200 -25.08 -15.40 -7.73
C THR A 200 -24.86 -16.92 -7.72
N ASN A 201 -25.09 -17.57 -6.58
CA ASN A 201 -24.92 -19.03 -6.40
C ASN A 201 -26.21 -19.84 -6.66
N ARG A 202 -27.11 -19.39 -7.56
CA ARG A 202 -28.33 -20.11 -7.93
C ARG A 202 -28.24 -20.75 -9.31
#